data_fb45c9b702c56c93eb9581d3070f788c
#
_entry.id   fb45c9b702c56c93eb9581d3070f788c
#
_cell.length_a   1.000
_cell.length_b   1.000
_cell.length_c   1.000
_cell.angle_alpha   90.00
_cell.angle_beta   90.00
_cell.angle_gamma   90.00
#
_symmetry.space_group_name_H-M   'P 1'
#
loop_
_entity.id
_entity.type
_entity.pdbx_description
1 polymer ?
#
loop_
_entity_poly.entity_id
_entity_poly.type
_entity_poly.pdbx_seq_one_letter_code
_entity_poly.pdbx_strand_id
1 'polypeptide(L)'
;TGTRDMRRLSGLWKAMPITGTLAFVASAAMAGVPLMNGFLSKEMFFAETVDLSSAPLLDYGLPVAATVAGIFAVVYSLRFSVGVFLGPPARRLPLGPHEPVRWMRVPIEILVLLCIVVGIFPQWSIGPALDVAARPVVGGAMPPFSLAIWHGFNKPLVMSLIALGGGIALYLLLRRGVVAGRFKHAPLLGLNGQRLFESTLYGLDRASRWALAVLSTYRLQPQMLLRVLASFVFASVALCAGVISWGYLPRVPGNIEFALLWVLGCVAA
;
A
#
# COMPACT_ATOMS: atom_id res chain seq x y z
N THR A 1 -19.82 4.68 -18.10
CA THR A 1 -18.90 4.35 -19.23
C THR A 1 -18.93 2.86 -19.63
N GLY A 2 -19.26 1.93 -18.72
CA GLY A 2 -19.32 0.49 -18.96
C GLY A 2 -17.97 -0.19 -19.21
N THR A 3 -16.84 0.51 -19.05
CA THR A 3 -15.49 -0.06 -19.19
C THR A 3 -14.53 0.53 -18.15
N ARG A 4 -13.56 -0.30 -17.72
CA ARG A 4 -12.42 0.09 -16.86
C ARG A 4 -11.12 0.22 -17.64
N ASP A 5 -11.11 -0.06 -18.94
CA ASP A 5 -9.92 0.03 -19.76
C ASP A 5 -9.60 1.50 -20.09
N MET A 6 -8.57 2.05 -19.45
CA MET A 6 -8.11 3.43 -19.65
C MET A 6 -7.74 3.76 -21.11
N ARG A 7 -7.38 2.75 -21.92
CA ARG A 7 -7.06 2.95 -23.34
C ARG A 7 -8.28 3.32 -24.17
N ARG A 8 -9.47 2.98 -23.67
CA ARG A 8 -10.77 3.26 -24.30
C ARG A 8 -11.43 4.54 -23.75
N LEU A 9 -10.90 5.08 -22.66
CA LEU A 9 -11.42 6.27 -21.99
C LEU A 9 -10.64 7.50 -22.45
N SER A 10 -11.34 8.53 -22.88
CA SER A 10 -10.76 9.83 -23.25
C SER A 10 -11.83 10.88 -23.28
N GLY A 11 -11.48 12.15 -22.99
CA GLY A 11 -12.37 13.30 -23.13
C GLY A 11 -13.60 13.30 -22.25
N LEU A 12 -13.54 12.62 -21.08
CA LEU A 12 -14.68 12.50 -20.18
C LEU A 12 -14.98 13.78 -19.41
N TRP A 13 -14.11 14.79 -19.46
CA TRP A 13 -14.29 16.05 -18.74
C TRP A 13 -15.62 16.73 -19.01
N LYS A 14 -16.06 16.74 -20.28
CA LYS A 14 -17.33 17.37 -20.67
C LYS A 14 -18.56 16.65 -20.16
N ALA A 15 -18.49 15.34 -20.05
CA ALA A 15 -19.61 14.52 -19.61
C ALA A 15 -19.65 14.32 -18.08
N MET A 16 -18.48 14.41 -17.42
CA MET A 16 -18.32 14.14 -16.00
C MET A 16 -17.40 15.20 -15.35
N PRO A 17 -17.78 16.49 -15.33
CA PRO A 17 -16.90 17.56 -14.85
C PRO A 17 -16.62 17.47 -13.34
N ILE A 18 -17.62 17.10 -12.51
CA ILE A 18 -17.45 16.98 -11.06
C ILE A 18 -16.50 15.81 -10.77
N THR A 19 -16.78 14.64 -11.33
CA THR A 19 -15.91 13.46 -11.19
C THR A 19 -14.50 13.74 -11.70
N GLY A 20 -14.37 14.47 -12.81
CA GLY A 20 -13.10 14.91 -13.37
C GLY A 20 -12.31 15.78 -12.41
N THR A 21 -12.94 16.80 -11.82
CA THR A 21 -12.29 17.69 -10.83
C THR A 21 -11.80 16.92 -9.61
N LEU A 22 -12.65 16.05 -9.05
CA LEU A 22 -12.27 15.20 -7.92
C LEU A 22 -11.09 14.27 -8.26
N ALA A 23 -11.10 13.67 -9.46
CA ALA A 23 -10.03 12.83 -9.94
C ALA A 23 -8.71 13.61 -10.13
N PHE A 24 -8.76 14.85 -10.62
CA PHE A 24 -7.56 15.70 -10.74
C PHE A 24 -6.98 16.04 -9.37
N VAL A 25 -7.80 16.40 -8.39
CA VAL A 25 -7.32 16.70 -7.02
C VAL A 25 -6.72 15.45 -6.38
N ALA A 26 -7.40 14.30 -6.48
CA ALA A 26 -6.87 13.03 -5.98
C ALA A 26 -5.56 12.64 -6.66
N SER A 27 -5.45 12.83 -7.97
CA SER A 27 -4.21 12.56 -8.72
C SER A 27 -3.09 13.52 -8.35
N ALA A 28 -3.40 14.78 -8.07
CA ALA A 28 -2.43 15.76 -7.58
C ALA A 28 -1.91 15.35 -6.19
N ALA A 29 -2.77 14.87 -5.31
CA ALA A 29 -2.37 14.33 -4.01
C ALA A 29 -1.46 13.10 -4.18
N MET A 30 -1.80 12.16 -5.07
CA MET A 30 -0.96 11.00 -5.38
C MET A 30 0.39 11.38 -6.01
N ALA A 31 0.40 12.39 -6.87
CA ALA A 31 1.63 12.93 -7.45
C ALA A 31 2.54 13.59 -6.41
N GLY A 32 1.99 13.99 -5.27
CA GLY A 32 2.73 14.73 -4.24
C GLY A 32 2.85 16.21 -4.59
N VAL A 33 1.79 16.81 -5.10
CA VAL A 33 1.73 18.26 -5.31
C VAL A 33 1.70 18.97 -3.94
N PRO A 34 2.47 20.03 -3.73
CA PRO A 34 2.44 20.83 -2.50
C PRO A 34 1.02 21.20 -2.06
N LEU A 35 0.80 21.34 -0.77
CA LEU A 35 -0.50 21.61 -0.13
C LEU A 35 -1.50 20.44 -0.17
N MET A 36 -1.12 19.28 -0.68
CA MET A 36 -1.91 18.06 -0.62
C MET A 36 -1.31 17.11 0.43
N ASN A 37 -2.15 16.25 1.02
CA ASN A 37 -1.71 15.27 2.02
C ASN A 37 -0.58 14.34 1.50
N GLY A 38 -0.61 13.98 0.22
CA GLY A 38 0.40 13.14 -0.41
C GLY A 38 1.78 13.78 -0.51
N PHE A 39 1.88 15.10 -0.55
CA PHE A 39 3.15 15.83 -0.46
C PHE A 39 3.80 15.60 0.91
N LEU A 40 3.06 15.85 1.97
CA LEU A 40 3.54 15.68 3.35
C LEU A 40 4.04 14.26 3.61
N SER A 41 3.25 13.28 3.22
CA SER A 41 3.60 11.87 3.37
C SER A 41 4.87 11.49 2.59
N LYS A 42 5.04 12.01 1.37
CA LYS A 42 6.27 11.80 0.57
C LYS A 42 7.48 12.49 1.17
N GLU A 43 7.32 13.72 1.66
CA GLU A 43 8.42 14.46 2.27
C GLU A 43 8.93 13.74 3.52
N MET A 44 8.03 13.27 4.39
CA MET A 44 8.41 12.45 5.55
C MET A 44 9.09 11.15 5.12
N PHE A 45 8.55 10.46 4.12
CA PHE A 45 9.18 9.24 3.59
C PHE A 45 10.58 9.51 3.03
N PHE A 46 10.78 10.60 2.30
CA PHE A 46 12.09 10.97 1.78
C PHE A 46 13.06 11.36 2.91
N ALA A 47 12.58 12.01 3.96
CA ALA A 47 13.38 12.32 5.13
C ALA A 47 13.94 11.06 5.77
N GLU A 48 13.07 10.07 6.05
CA GLU A 48 13.48 8.78 6.60
C GLU A 48 14.48 8.05 5.70
N THR A 49 14.33 8.12 4.37
CA THR A 49 15.28 7.47 3.45
C THR A 49 16.67 8.15 3.45
N VAL A 50 16.75 9.43 3.80
CA VAL A 50 18.02 10.18 3.90
C VAL A 50 18.67 9.98 5.25
N ASP A 51 17.88 9.85 6.32
CA ASP A 51 18.37 9.74 7.70
C ASP A 51 18.75 8.30 8.09
N LEU A 52 18.34 7.31 7.28
CA LEU A 52 18.67 5.91 7.52
C LEU A 52 20.17 5.65 7.19
N SER A 53 21.01 5.61 8.22
CA SER A 53 22.43 5.30 8.11
C SER A 53 22.72 3.84 8.52
N SER A 54 22.69 2.94 7.57
CA SER A 54 22.91 1.50 7.85
C SER A 54 24.10 0.90 7.10
N ALA A 55 24.28 1.28 5.83
CA ALA A 55 25.36 0.83 4.97
C ALA A 55 25.50 1.77 3.77
N PRO A 56 26.71 2.01 3.24
CA PRO A 56 26.93 2.99 2.15
C PRO A 56 26.07 2.74 0.91
N LEU A 57 25.78 1.49 0.60
CA LEU A 57 24.91 1.11 -0.53
C LEU A 57 23.45 1.51 -0.29
N LEU A 58 22.97 1.42 0.94
CA LEU A 58 21.61 1.79 1.31
C LEU A 58 21.48 3.32 1.47
N ASP A 59 22.51 3.99 2.00
CA ASP A 59 22.50 5.43 2.26
C ASP A 59 22.33 6.25 0.98
N TYR A 60 22.84 5.77 -0.16
CA TYR A 60 22.63 6.42 -1.47
C TYR A 60 21.57 5.74 -2.31
N GLY A 61 21.49 4.40 -2.24
CA GLY A 61 20.58 3.63 -3.07
C GLY A 61 19.12 3.86 -2.74
N LEU A 62 18.80 3.98 -1.45
CA LEU A 62 17.43 4.14 -0.99
C LEU A 62 16.82 5.51 -1.38
N PRO A 63 17.49 6.67 -1.16
CA PRO A 63 16.99 7.95 -1.63
C PRO A 63 16.82 8.01 -3.15
N VAL A 64 17.76 7.44 -3.92
CA VAL A 64 17.65 7.39 -5.38
C VAL A 64 16.47 6.54 -5.82
N ALA A 65 16.30 5.34 -5.27
CA ALA A 65 15.18 4.47 -5.57
C ALA A 65 13.83 5.13 -5.21
N ALA A 66 13.76 5.78 -4.04
CA ALA A 66 12.59 6.52 -3.61
C ALA A 66 12.25 7.68 -4.57
N THR A 67 13.26 8.45 -5.01
CA THR A 67 13.07 9.54 -5.97
C THR A 67 12.57 9.02 -7.32
N VAL A 68 13.15 7.92 -7.83
CA VAL A 68 12.70 7.28 -9.06
C VAL A 68 11.27 6.76 -8.94
N ALA A 69 10.91 6.14 -7.82
CA ALA A 69 9.54 5.74 -7.53
C ALA A 69 8.59 6.95 -7.52
N GLY A 70 9.03 8.08 -6.94
CA GLY A 70 8.33 9.36 -6.96
C GLY A 70 8.08 9.88 -8.39
N ILE A 71 9.08 9.82 -9.27
CA ILE A 71 8.96 10.18 -10.70
C ILE A 71 7.85 9.35 -11.36
N PHE A 72 7.87 8.03 -11.20
CA PHE A 72 6.85 7.15 -11.76
C PHE A 72 5.46 7.39 -11.17
N ALA A 73 5.37 7.75 -9.89
CA ALA A 73 4.11 8.13 -9.25
C ALA A 73 3.46 9.33 -9.94
N VAL A 74 4.24 10.34 -10.29
CA VAL A 74 3.77 11.51 -11.06
C VAL A 74 3.35 11.11 -12.48
N VAL A 75 4.13 10.26 -13.14
CA VAL A 75 3.82 9.81 -14.51
C VAL A 75 2.48 9.08 -14.58
N TYR A 76 2.23 8.13 -13.68
CA TYR A 76 0.97 7.39 -13.73
C TYR A 76 -0.23 8.26 -13.31
N SER A 77 -0.05 9.18 -12.36
CA SER A 77 -1.09 10.13 -11.95
C SER A 77 -1.49 11.06 -13.09
N LEU A 78 -0.52 11.60 -13.81
CA LEU A 78 -0.76 12.42 -15.00
C LEU A 78 -1.38 11.61 -16.14
N ARG A 79 -0.90 10.37 -16.36
CA ARG A 79 -1.46 9.49 -17.37
C ARG A 79 -2.93 9.17 -17.10
N PHE A 80 -3.27 8.92 -15.84
CA PHE A 80 -4.65 8.69 -15.43
C PHE A 80 -5.50 9.94 -15.68
N SER A 81 -5.14 11.07 -15.10
CA SER A 81 -5.95 12.29 -15.14
C SER A 81 -6.09 12.83 -16.56
N VAL A 82 -4.95 13.05 -17.24
CA VAL A 82 -4.93 13.63 -18.59
C VAL A 82 -5.47 12.63 -19.63
N GLY A 83 -5.13 11.35 -19.51
CA GLY A 83 -5.53 10.34 -20.47
C GLY A 83 -7.04 10.05 -20.45
N VAL A 84 -7.64 10.03 -19.28
CA VAL A 84 -9.06 9.69 -19.12
C VAL A 84 -9.97 10.91 -19.32
N PHE A 85 -9.63 12.04 -18.74
CA PHE A 85 -10.54 13.20 -18.71
C PHE A 85 -10.27 14.21 -19.84
N LEU A 86 -9.02 14.35 -20.28
CA LEU A 86 -8.66 15.29 -21.34
C LEU A 86 -8.46 14.58 -22.67
N GLY A 87 -8.62 15.31 -23.78
CA GLY A 87 -8.44 14.80 -25.13
C GLY A 87 -9.74 14.67 -25.88
N PRO A 88 -9.72 14.06 -27.08
CA PRO A 88 -10.91 13.87 -27.89
C PRO A 88 -11.88 12.89 -27.23
N PRO A 89 -13.21 13.11 -27.35
CA PRO A 89 -14.22 12.23 -26.75
C PRO A 89 -14.10 10.80 -27.30
N ALA A 90 -14.19 9.82 -26.40
CA ALA A 90 -14.15 8.41 -26.77
C ALA A 90 -15.35 8.03 -27.65
N ARG A 91 -15.08 7.39 -28.78
CA ARG A 91 -16.10 7.13 -29.81
C ARG A 91 -16.90 5.84 -29.64
N ARG A 92 -16.45 4.90 -28.83
CA ARG A 92 -17.06 3.55 -28.69
C ARG A 92 -17.07 3.11 -27.22
N LEU A 93 -17.86 3.82 -26.42
CA LEU A 93 -18.11 3.39 -25.04
C LEU A 93 -19.34 2.47 -25.00
N PRO A 94 -19.31 1.39 -24.20
CA PRO A 94 -20.47 0.50 -24.03
C PRO A 94 -21.69 1.21 -23.45
N LEU A 95 -21.48 2.20 -22.57
CA LEU A 95 -22.51 3.05 -21.98
C LEU A 95 -22.12 4.52 -22.13
N GLY A 96 -23.11 5.38 -22.39
CA GLY A 96 -22.91 6.82 -22.43
C GLY A 96 -22.35 7.33 -21.08
N PRO A 97 -21.27 8.14 -21.11
CA PRO A 97 -20.73 8.69 -19.89
C PRO A 97 -21.70 9.71 -19.29
N HIS A 98 -21.98 9.59 -18.02
CA HIS A 98 -22.80 10.53 -17.22
C HIS A 98 -22.23 10.62 -15.81
N GLU A 99 -22.51 11.69 -15.12
CA GLU A 99 -22.14 11.84 -13.71
C GLU A 99 -22.83 10.77 -12.86
N PRO A 100 -22.10 10.16 -11.90
CA PRO A 100 -22.71 9.21 -10.98
C PRO A 100 -23.74 9.91 -10.08
N VAL A 101 -24.67 9.12 -9.56
CA VAL A 101 -25.66 9.61 -8.59
C VAL A 101 -24.98 10.24 -7.37
N ARG A 102 -25.63 11.22 -6.77
CA ARG A 102 -25.05 12.03 -5.68
C ARG A 102 -24.49 11.16 -4.53
N TRP A 103 -25.19 10.12 -4.14
CA TRP A 103 -24.76 9.22 -3.07
C TRP A 103 -23.46 8.47 -3.36
N MET A 104 -23.12 8.25 -4.61
CA MET A 104 -21.84 7.67 -5.00
C MET A 104 -20.68 8.69 -5.02
N ARG A 105 -21.00 9.98 -5.15
CA ARG A 105 -20.00 11.05 -5.18
C ARG A 105 -19.63 11.55 -3.79
N VAL A 106 -20.60 11.63 -2.87
CA VAL A 106 -20.40 12.17 -1.51
C VAL A 106 -19.20 11.57 -0.78
N PRO A 107 -18.97 10.24 -0.75
CA PRO A 107 -17.78 9.68 -0.12
C PRO A 107 -16.47 10.17 -0.75
N ILE A 108 -16.46 10.32 -2.08
CA ILE A 108 -15.26 10.79 -2.82
C ILE A 108 -15.04 12.28 -2.55
N GLU A 109 -16.09 13.08 -2.52
CA GLU A 109 -16.04 14.51 -2.19
C GLU A 109 -15.48 14.73 -0.78
N ILE A 110 -15.94 13.93 0.21
CA ILE A 110 -15.41 13.96 1.58
C ILE A 110 -13.93 13.59 1.61
N LEU A 111 -13.52 12.52 0.93
CA LEU A 111 -12.12 12.10 0.89
C LEU A 111 -11.22 13.15 0.24
N VAL A 112 -11.66 13.77 -0.85
CA VAL A 112 -10.92 14.84 -1.52
C VAL A 112 -10.82 16.08 -0.63
N LEU A 113 -11.90 16.42 0.07
CA LEU A 113 -11.87 17.50 1.06
C LEU A 113 -10.88 17.22 2.17
N LEU A 114 -10.87 16.00 2.72
CA LEU A 114 -9.92 15.58 3.73
C LEU A 114 -8.48 15.62 3.21
N CYS A 115 -8.21 15.24 1.96
CA CYS A 115 -6.88 15.39 1.35
C CYS A 115 -6.37 16.82 1.39
N ILE A 116 -7.24 17.79 1.12
CA ILE A 116 -6.91 19.22 1.14
C ILE A 116 -6.75 19.72 2.59
N VAL A 117 -7.69 19.37 3.47
CA VAL A 117 -7.65 19.78 4.88
C VAL A 117 -6.39 19.26 5.58
N VAL A 118 -6.07 17.98 5.39
CA VAL A 118 -4.85 17.38 5.96
C VAL A 118 -3.59 17.98 5.34
N GLY A 119 -3.61 18.30 4.04
CA GLY A 119 -2.47 18.94 3.38
C GLY A 119 -2.21 20.36 3.84
N ILE A 120 -3.25 21.15 4.17
CA ILE A 120 -3.11 22.55 4.59
C ILE A 120 -2.95 22.68 6.11
N PHE A 121 -3.66 21.84 6.90
CA PHE A 121 -3.67 21.90 8.36
C PHE A 121 -3.27 20.56 8.99
N PRO A 122 -2.08 20.02 8.73
CA PRO A 122 -1.71 18.67 9.15
C PRO A 122 -1.66 18.51 10.68
N GLN A 123 -1.12 19.50 11.40
CA GLN A 123 -1.02 19.43 12.86
C GLN A 123 -2.36 19.31 13.55
N TRP A 124 -3.37 20.01 13.04
CA TRP A 124 -4.70 20.08 13.67
C TRP A 124 -5.61 18.94 13.25
N SER A 125 -5.46 18.49 12.02
CA SER A 125 -6.33 17.46 11.42
C SER A 125 -5.89 16.04 11.76
N ILE A 126 -4.62 15.69 11.52
CA ILE A 126 -4.11 14.33 11.66
C ILE A 126 -3.12 14.16 12.82
N GLY A 127 -2.50 15.25 13.31
CA GLY A 127 -1.48 15.21 14.35
C GLY A 127 -1.88 14.43 15.60
N PRO A 128 -3.01 14.72 16.24
CA PRO A 128 -3.44 13.99 17.44
C PRO A 128 -3.70 12.51 17.18
N ALA A 129 -4.29 12.17 16.03
CA ALA A 129 -4.56 10.78 15.67
C ALA A 129 -3.25 10.02 15.38
N LEU A 130 -2.29 10.68 14.73
CA LEU A 130 -0.99 10.10 14.43
C LEU A 130 -0.18 9.84 15.70
N ASP A 131 -0.18 10.77 16.65
CA ASP A 131 0.48 10.60 17.95
C ASP A 131 -0.06 9.37 18.70
N VAL A 132 -1.37 9.23 18.77
CA VAL A 132 -2.01 8.07 19.39
C VAL A 132 -1.69 6.76 18.66
N ALA A 133 -1.70 6.76 17.34
CA ALA A 133 -1.45 5.57 16.54
C ALA A 133 0.03 5.14 16.54
N ALA A 134 0.97 6.09 16.62
CA ALA A 134 2.39 5.80 16.57
C ALA A 134 2.96 5.29 17.91
N ARG A 135 2.42 5.70 19.04
CA ARG A 135 2.91 5.31 20.39
C ARG A 135 3.05 3.78 20.56
N PRO A 136 2.05 2.95 20.24
CA PRO A 136 2.18 1.49 20.37
C PRO A 136 3.24 0.88 19.45
N VAL A 137 3.47 1.49 18.28
CA VAL A 137 4.45 1.00 17.30
C VAL A 137 5.88 1.31 17.72
N VAL A 138 6.10 2.52 18.27
CA VAL A 138 7.42 2.97 18.71
C VAL A 138 7.82 2.27 20.02
N GLY A 139 6.87 1.87 20.88
CA GLY A 139 7.14 1.14 22.12
C GLY A 139 7.91 1.92 23.18
N GLY A 140 8.11 3.24 23.00
CA GLY A 140 8.90 4.09 23.88
C GLY A 140 8.52 5.56 23.74
N ALA A 141 9.47 6.45 24.11
CA ALA A 141 9.31 7.88 23.91
C ALA A 141 9.21 8.20 22.41
N MET A 142 8.19 8.97 22.04
CA MET A 142 8.02 9.41 20.64
C MET A 142 9.21 10.25 20.20
N PRO A 143 9.85 9.94 19.08
CA PRO A 143 10.85 10.84 18.50
C PRO A 143 10.19 12.18 18.14
N PRO A 144 10.93 13.30 18.25
CA PRO A 144 10.40 14.59 17.86
C PRO A 144 10.08 14.58 16.38
N PHE A 145 8.81 14.74 16.01
CA PHE A 145 8.39 14.88 14.62
C PHE A 145 7.65 16.20 14.43
N SER A 146 7.79 16.77 13.26
CA SER A 146 7.10 18.00 12.88
C SER A 146 6.24 17.76 11.66
N LEU A 147 4.96 18.10 11.76
CA LEU A 147 4.01 18.05 10.65
C LEU A 147 3.87 19.43 9.97
N ALA A 148 4.92 20.28 10.02
CA ALA A 148 4.88 21.56 9.35
C ALA A 148 4.82 21.35 7.82
N ILE A 149 4.11 22.24 7.12
CA ILE A 149 4.02 22.22 5.65
C ILE A 149 5.36 22.59 5.02
N TRP A 150 6.16 23.38 5.74
CA TRP A 150 7.43 23.89 5.27
C TRP A 150 8.53 23.70 6.31
N HIS A 151 9.55 22.95 5.93
CA HIS A 151 10.73 22.67 6.77
C HIS A 151 12.00 23.35 6.24
N GLY A 152 11.85 24.38 5.39
CA GLY A 152 12.97 25.02 4.71
C GLY A 152 13.46 24.23 3.48
N PHE A 153 14.58 24.68 2.91
CA PHE A 153 15.23 23.97 1.80
C PHE A 153 16.05 22.79 2.35
N ASN A 154 15.45 21.61 2.34
CA ASN A 154 16.07 20.37 2.80
C ASN A 154 16.20 19.37 1.65
N LYS A 155 16.99 18.27 1.86
CA LYS A 155 17.17 17.21 0.86
C LYS A 155 15.84 16.56 0.43
N PRO A 156 14.92 16.22 1.33
CA PRO A 156 13.61 15.67 0.98
C PRO A 156 12.81 16.57 0.03
N LEU A 157 12.81 17.88 0.25
CA LEU A 157 12.14 18.83 -0.63
C LEU A 157 12.74 18.82 -2.05
N VAL A 158 14.08 18.78 -2.14
CA VAL A 158 14.77 18.69 -3.45
C VAL A 158 14.40 17.41 -4.16
N MET A 159 14.36 16.26 -3.45
CA MET A 159 13.91 14.97 -4.00
C MET A 159 12.45 15.06 -4.49
N SER A 160 11.57 15.71 -3.74
CA SER A 160 10.17 15.94 -4.14
C SER A 160 10.05 16.78 -5.40
N LEU A 161 10.84 17.84 -5.52
CA LEU A 161 10.88 18.70 -6.72
C LEU A 161 11.44 17.94 -7.94
N ILE A 162 12.51 17.17 -7.74
CA ILE A 162 13.06 16.30 -8.80
C ILE A 162 12.03 15.25 -9.23
N ALA A 163 11.33 14.64 -8.28
CA ALA A 163 10.28 13.65 -8.58
C ALA A 163 9.13 14.29 -9.37
N LEU A 164 8.67 15.47 -8.97
CA LEU A 164 7.59 16.18 -9.64
C LEU A 164 8.02 16.66 -11.04
N GLY A 165 9.13 17.39 -11.15
CA GLY A 165 9.65 17.90 -12.43
C GLY A 165 10.07 16.79 -13.39
N GLY A 166 10.81 15.80 -12.88
CA GLY A 166 11.24 14.63 -13.65
C GLY A 166 10.06 13.80 -14.13
N GLY A 167 9.02 13.63 -13.29
CA GLY A 167 7.81 12.93 -13.66
C GLY A 167 7.00 13.65 -14.75
N ILE A 168 6.86 14.98 -14.67
CA ILE A 168 6.21 15.77 -15.73
C ILE A 168 7.01 15.67 -17.02
N ALA A 169 8.33 15.85 -16.96
CA ALA A 169 9.20 15.76 -18.14
C ALA A 169 9.12 14.36 -18.79
N LEU A 170 9.23 13.32 -17.99
CA LEU A 170 9.12 11.93 -18.46
C LEU A 170 7.73 11.65 -19.08
N TYR A 171 6.66 12.13 -18.45
CA TYR A 171 5.32 12.01 -19.02
C TYR A 171 5.19 12.68 -20.38
N LEU A 172 5.71 13.91 -20.53
CA LEU A 172 5.66 14.64 -21.81
C LEU A 172 6.48 13.95 -22.90
N LEU A 173 7.66 13.42 -22.55
CA LEU A 173 8.50 12.64 -23.49
C LEU A 173 7.82 11.36 -23.93
N LEU A 174 7.28 10.59 -22.99
CA LEU A 174 6.55 9.35 -23.28
C LEU A 174 5.29 9.61 -24.09
N ARG A 175 4.54 10.65 -23.77
CA ARG A 175 3.35 11.05 -24.52
C ARG A 175 3.68 11.35 -25.99
N ARG A 176 4.73 12.11 -26.24
CA ARG A 176 5.19 12.39 -27.62
C ARG A 176 5.59 11.13 -28.37
N GLY A 177 6.30 10.21 -27.71
CA GLY A 177 6.71 8.93 -28.29
C GLY A 177 5.53 8.01 -28.59
N VAL A 178 4.53 7.95 -27.70
CA VAL A 178 3.30 7.17 -27.89
C VAL A 178 2.44 7.75 -29.02
N VAL A 179 2.25 9.07 -29.06
CA VAL A 179 1.50 9.76 -30.13
C VAL A 179 2.20 9.60 -31.48
N ALA A 180 3.54 9.63 -31.50
CA ALA A 180 4.34 9.42 -32.70
C ALA A 180 4.41 7.93 -33.14
N GLY A 181 3.73 7.03 -32.42
CA GLY A 181 3.70 5.60 -32.76
C GLY A 181 5.02 4.85 -32.51
N ARG A 182 6.03 5.52 -31.91
CA ARG A 182 7.36 4.94 -31.64
C ARG A 182 7.33 3.82 -30.59
N PHE A 183 6.34 3.85 -29.68
CA PHE A 183 6.19 2.86 -28.60
C PHE A 183 4.90 2.05 -28.77
N LYS A 184 4.73 1.40 -29.92
CA LYS A 184 3.62 0.44 -30.11
C LYS A 184 3.73 -0.78 -29.18
N HIS A 185 4.94 -1.14 -28.80
CA HIS A 185 5.24 -2.20 -27.83
C HIS A 185 6.24 -1.64 -26.82
N ALA A 186 6.05 -1.92 -25.54
CA ALA A 186 7.00 -1.53 -24.52
C ALA A 186 8.38 -2.15 -24.85
N PRO A 187 9.44 -1.34 -25.03
CA PRO A 187 10.75 -1.86 -25.45
C PRO A 187 11.46 -2.65 -24.36
N LEU A 188 10.92 -2.70 -23.16
CA LEU A 188 11.51 -3.40 -22.02
C LEU A 188 11.24 -4.90 -22.12
N LEU A 189 12.15 -5.61 -22.80
CA LEU A 189 12.43 -7.05 -22.66
C LEU A 189 11.25 -8.03 -22.82
N GLY A 190 10.18 -7.67 -23.53
CA GLY A 190 9.03 -8.57 -23.66
C GLY A 190 8.27 -8.81 -22.33
N LEU A 191 8.67 -8.14 -21.26
CA LEU A 191 8.01 -8.20 -19.98
C LEU A 191 6.69 -7.45 -20.06
N ASN A 192 5.62 -8.19 -20.33
CA ASN A 192 4.28 -7.68 -20.20
C ASN A 192 3.89 -7.75 -18.72
N GLY A 193 3.77 -6.60 -18.05
CA GLY A 193 3.40 -6.52 -16.65
C GLY A 193 2.10 -7.27 -16.31
N GLN A 194 1.16 -7.32 -17.27
CA GLN A 194 -0.05 -8.12 -17.15
C GLN A 194 0.28 -9.63 -17.08
N ARG A 195 1.14 -10.13 -17.96
CA ARG A 195 1.55 -11.55 -17.93
C ARG A 195 2.31 -11.89 -16.64
N LEU A 196 3.17 -10.99 -16.18
CA LEU A 196 3.88 -11.18 -14.94
C LEU A 196 2.91 -11.27 -13.75
N PHE A 197 1.96 -10.36 -13.68
CA PHE A 197 0.91 -10.37 -12.66
C PHE A 197 0.05 -11.63 -12.72
N GLU A 198 -0.43 -11.99 -13.91
CA GLU A 198 -1.24 -13.20 -14.12
C GLU A 198 -0.47 -14.48 -13.77
N SER A 199 0.82 -14.57 -14.13
CA SER A 199 1.65 -15.72 -13.77
C SER A 199 1.91 -15.81 -12.27
N THR A 200 2.09 -14.67 -11.60
CA THR A 200 2.25 -14.61 -10.14
C THR A 200 0.96 -15.05 -9.45
N LEU A 201 -0.19 -14.55 -9.89
CA LEU A 201 -1.50 -14.99 -9.35
C LEU A 201 -1.74 -16.48 -9.57
N TYR A 202 -1.44 -16.98 -10.77
CA TYR A 202 -1.56 -18.41 -11.06
C TYR A 202 -0.62 -19.25 -10.20
N GLY A 203 0.61 -18.80 -9.99
CA GLY A 203 1.57 -19.44 -9.09
C GLY A 203 1.06 -19.48 -7.64
N LEU A 204 0.53 -18.38 -7.15
CA LEU A 204 -0.04 -18.27 -5.81
C LEU A 204 -1.27 -19.18 -5.63
N ASP A 205 -2.18 -19.19 -6.60
CA ASP A 205 -3.36 -20.04 -6.59
C ASP A 205 -2.97 -21.53 -6.64
N ARG A 206 -1.97 -21.89 -7.46
CA ARG A 206 -1.44 -23.26 -7.50
C ARG A 206 -0.78 -23.67 -6.18
N ALA A 207 0.03 -22.77 -5.59
CA ALA A 207 0.67 -23.01 -4.29
C ALA A 207 -0.38 -23.16 -3.17
N SER A 208 -1.40 -22.31 -3.18
CA SER A 208 -2.52 -22.37 -2.24
C SER A 208 -3.30 -23.69 -2.36
N ARG A 209 -3.62 -24.12 -3.58
CA ARG A 209 -4.27 -25.41 -3.82
C ARG A 209 -3.41 -26.60 -3.39
N TRP A 210 -2.11 -26.53 -3.66
CA TRP A 210 -1.16 -27.54 -3.20
C TRP A 210 -1.11 -27.58 -1.66
N ALA A 211 -0.97 -26.42 -1.01
CA ALA A 211 -0.98 -26.34 0.44
C ALA A 211 -2.28 -26.90 1.05
N LEU A 212 -3.43 -26.54 0.47
CA LEU A 212 -4.72 -27.09 0.88
C LEU A 212 -4.81 -28.62 0.66
N ALA A 213 -4.29 -29.11 -0.44
CA ALA A 213 -4.31 -30.55 -0.72
C ALA A 213 -3.45 -31.35 0.27
N VAL A 214 -2.33 -30.74 0.74
CA VAL A 214 -1.45 -31.36 1.74
C VAL A 214 -2.02 -31.23 3.16
N LEU A 215 -2.55 -30.05 3.51
CA LEU A 215 -3.03 -29.74 4.86
C LEU A 215 -4.47 -30.18 5.12
N SER A 216 -5.31 -30.20 4.10
CA SER A 216 -6.73 -30.53 4.19
C SER A 216 -7.02 -31.89 3.56
N THR A 217 -6.68 -32.94 4.25
CA THR A 217 -7.16 -34.30 3.90
C THR A 217 -8.58 -34.45 4.41
N TYR A 218 -9.51 -34.95 3.55
CA TYR A 218 -10.89 -35.21 3.92
C TYR A 218 -11.05 -36.37 4.94
N ARG A 219 -9.93 -36.94 5.41
CA ARG A 219 -9.87 -37.98 6.43
C ARG A 219 -9.48 -37.41 7.78
N LEU A 220 -10.29 -37.70 8.80
CA LEU A 220 -10.08 -37.15 10.16
C LEU A 220 -8.74 -37.56 10.76
N GLN A 221 -8.31 -38.80 10.56
CA GLN A 221 -7.06 -39.34 11.12
C GLN A 221 -5.79 -38.60 10.68
N PRO A 222 -5.51 -38.36 9.36
CA PRO A 222 -4.33 -37.62 8.97
C PRO A 222 -4.41 -36.13 9.35
N GLN A 223 -5.60 -35.54 9.44
CA GLN A 223 -5.74 -34.18 9.96
C GLN A 223 -5.36 -34.09 11.45
N MET A 224 -5.79 -35.03 12.26
CA MET A 224 -5.42 -35.10 13.67
C MET A 224 -3.93 -35.33 13.84
N LEU A 225 -3.33 -36.25 13.05
CA LEU A 225 -1.88 -36.49 13.06
C LEU A 225 -1.09 -35.23 12.72
N LEU A 226 -1.51 -34.48 11.67
CA LEU A 226 -0.86 -33.23 11.28
C LEU A 226 -0.95 -32.16 12.38
N ARG A 227 -2.08 -32.05 13.06
CA ARG A 227 -2.27 -31.11 14.17
C ARG A 227 -1.37 -31.45 15.35
N VAL A 228 -1.32 -32.74 15.73
CA VAL A 228 -0.46 -33.22 16.82
C VAL A 228 1.01 -33.01 16.48
N LEU A 229 1.44 -33.36 15.25
CA LEU A 229 2.81 -33.13 14.79
C LEU A 229 3.17 -31.64 14.77
N ALA A 230 2.28 -30.78 14.26
CA ALA A 230 2.51 -29.35 14.25
C ALA A 230 2.63 -28.79 15.69
N SER A 231 1.75 -29.21 16.59
CA SER A 231 1.83 -28.82 18.02
C SER A 231 3.11 -29.30 18.67
N PHE A 232 3.55 -30.52 18.38
CA PHE A 232 4.80 -31.07 18.89
C PHE A 232 6.03 -30.32 18.36
N VAL A 233 6.06 -30.02 17.06
CA VAL A 233 7.13 -29.23 16.45
C VAL A 233 7.19 -27.82 17.04
N PHE A 234 6.03 -27.19 17.21
CA PHE A 234 5.95 -25.85 17.81
C PHE A 234 6.45 -25.83 19.25
N ALA A 235 6.05 -26.82 20.04
CA ALA A 235 6.50 -26.99 21.42
C ALA A 235 8.02 -27.27 21.48
N SER A 236 8.53 -28.13 20.59
CA SER A 236 9.96 -28.45 20.50
C SER A 236 10.80 -27.23 20.11
N VAL A 237 10.35 -26.43 19.15
CA VAL A 237 11.04 -25.19 18.76
C VAL A 237 11.04 -24.18 19.91
N ALA A 238 9.93 -24.03 20.62
CA ALA A 238 9.85 -23.13 21.78
C ALA A 238 10.77 -23.58 22.93
N LEU A 239 10.90 -24.88 23.15
CA LEU A 239 11.83 -25.46 24.12
C LEU A 239 13.29 -25.24 23.71
N CYS A 240 13.64 -25.53 22.45
CA CYS A 240 15.02 -25.36 21.91
C CYS A 240 15.42 -23.87 21.83
N ALA A 241 14.48 -22.98 21.56
CA ALA A 241 14.73 -21.53 21.50
C ALA A 241 14.88 -20.87 22.88
N GLY A 242 14.74 -21.63 23.98
CA GLY A 242 14.85 -21.11 25.32
C GLY A 242 13.74 -20.12 25.74
N VAL A 243 12.66 -20.04 24.93
CA VAL A 243 11.54 -19.14 25.20
C VAL A 243 10.72 -19.58 26.42
N ILE A 244 10.76 -20.89 26.73
CA ILE A 244 10.17 -21.43 27.94
C ILE A 244 11.24 -21.42 29.03
N SER A 245 11.30 -20.37 29.82
CA SER A 245 12.02 -20.40 31.07
C SER A 245 11.28 -21.38 31.99
N TRP A 246 12.01 -22.37 32.49
CA TRP A 246 11.54 -23.18 33.60
C TRP A 246 11.50 -22.27 34.83
N GLY A 247 10.55 -21.31 34.84
CA GLY A 247 10.30 -20.48 36.00
C GLY A 247 9.99 -21.40 37.18
N TYR A 248 10.45 -21.01 38.37
CA TYR A 248 10.03 -21.64 39.62
C TYR A 248 8.50 -21.65 39.61
N LEU A 249 7.91 -22.77 39.21
CA LEU A 249 6.48 -22.99 39.40
C LEU A 249 6.30 -23.10 40.90
N PRO A 250 5.60 -22.15 41.56
CA PRO A 250 5.22 -22.34 42.93
C PRO A 250 4.46 -23.65 42.99
N ARG A 251 4.97 -24.59 43.81
CA ARG A 251 4.27 -25.85 44.09
C ARG A 251 2.89 -25.46 44.66
N VAL A 252 1.90 -25.47 43.81
CA VAL A 252 0.52 -25.32 44.25
C VAL A 252 0.23 -26.53 45.14
N PRO A 253 -0.13 -26.33 46.41
CA PRO A 253 -0.49 -27.44 47.27
C PRO A 253 -1.61 -28.21 46.57
N GLY A 254 -1.44 -29.55 46.47
CA GLY A 254 -2.37 -30.41 45.73
C GLY A 254 -3.73 -30.38 46.40
N ASN A 255 -4.58 -29.46 45.97
CA ASN A 255 -5.96 -29.38 46.36
C ASN A 255 -6.76 -30.48 45.65
N ILE A 256 -7.69 -31.08 46.40
CA ILE A 256 -8.63 -32.11 45.89
C ILE A 256 -9.32 -31.64 44.60
N GLU A 257 -9.60 -30.37 44.47
CA GLU A 257 -10.19 -29.71 43.28
C GLU A 257 -9.29 -29.87 42.03
N PHE A 258 -7.99 -29.74 42.19
CA PHE A 258 -7.03 -29.89 41.09
C PHE A 258 -6.88 -31.36 40.67
N ALA A 259 -6.89 -32.27 41.62
CA ALA A 259 -6.88 -33.71 41.33
C ALA A 259 -8.18 -34.19 40.63
N LEU A 260 -9.34 -33.64 40.99
CA LEU A 260 -10.62 -33.89 40.31
C LEU A 260 -10.63 -33.36 38.87
N LEU A 261 -10.08 -32.16 38.62
CA LEU A 261 -9.94 -31.60 37.27
C LEU A 261 -9.03 -32.49 36.39
N TRP A 262 -7.91 -32.98 36.95
CA TRP A 262 -7.02 -33.91 36.25
C TRP A 262 -7.70 -35.26 35.93
N VAL A 263 -8.40 -35.82 36.87
CA VAL A 263 -9.15 -37.08 36.69
C VAL A 263 -10.25 -36.91 35.65
N LEU A 264 -11.01 -35.81 35.70
CA LEU A 264 -12.03 -35.48 34.69
C LEU A 264 -11.42 -35.29 33.32
N GLY A 265 -10.27 -34.61 33.22
CA GLY A 265 -9.53 -34.42 31.97
C GLY A 265 -9.03 -35.75 31.37
N CYS A 266 -8.53 -36.66 32.20
CA CYS A 266 -8.10 -38.01 31.76
C CYS A 266 -9.26 -38.92 31.36
N VAL A 267 -10.44 -38.76 31.98
CA VAL A 267 -11.63 -39.54 31.61
C VAL A 267 -12.28 -39.03 30.33
N ALA A 268 -12.11 -37.72 30.03
CA ALA A 268 -12.66 -37.10 28.82
C ALA A 268 -11.75 -37.25 27.57
N ALA A 269 -10.50 -37.69 27.75
CA ALA A 269 -9.54 -37.94 26.68
C ALA A 269 -9.62 -39.40 26.20
#